data_f49e6bf08e6cdda578668e1110cc1746
#
_entry.id   f49e6bf08e6cdda578668e1110cc1746
#
_cell.length_a   1.000
_cell.length_b   1.000
_cell.length_c   1.000
_cell.angle_alpha   90.00
_cell.angle_beta   90.00
_cell.angle_gamma   90.00
#
_symmetry.space_group_name_H-M   'P 1'
#
loop_
_entity.id
_entity.type
_entity.pdbx_description
1 polymer ?
#
loop_
_entity_poly.entity_id
_entity_poly.type
_entity_poly.pdbx_seq_one_letter_code
_entity_poly.pdbx_strand_id
1 'polypeptide(L)'
;MPEALKSIRASIVVCVYTDKRLSQIRAALDSISRQTVPPWQVIVVVDHNPALYDLLAAEYPDHEVISNKFERGLSGARNTGIGQAAGDVVVFLDDDARAQPQWLETLLASYHDASVLGVGGVVLPDWSSPGRPAWLPEEFLWVVGCSYRGQPEVRAEVRNPIGANMSFRRSAFERAGFFNSWIGRTALSSRPLGCEETEFSIRLRRLSPGGRIIYEPQAVVYHHVDESRTTWRYFLGRCRAEGCSKARVSRLSGASAALTSERSYVTYTITRAVRSELIGIFRPGRKDSIMRLAALLLGTLSAAAGYIKEMALQNVRHAGPLGDAVSEGGTP
;
A
#
# COMPACT_ATOMS: atom_id res chain seq x y z
N MET A 1 -36.17 -12.27 18.07
CA MET A 1 -35.45 -10.97 18.10
C MET A 1 -34.14 -11.20 17.34
N PRO A 2 -33.80 -10.42 16.31
CA PRO A 2 -32.52 -10.57 15.69
C PRO A 2 -31.44 -10.26 16.73
N GLU A 3 -30.41 -11.12 16.82
CA GLU A 3 -29.20 -10.85 17.60
C GLU A 3 -28.73 -9.45 17.26
N ALA A 4 -28.61 -8.58 18.25
CA ALA A 4 -28.10 -7.23 18.08
C ALA A 4 -26.74 -7.36 17.37
N LEU A 5 -26.64 -6.84 16.15
CA LEU A 5 -25.40 -6.80 15.37
C LEU A 5 -24.31 -6.25 16.28
N LYS A 6 -23.39 -7.11 16.70
CA LYS A 6 -22.29 -6.75 17.58
C LYS A 6 -21.52 -5.64 16.89
N SER A 7 -21.41 -4.47 17.48
CA SER A 7 -20.68 -3.36 16.88
C SER A 7 -19.22 -3.76 16.69
N ILE A 8 -18.75 -3.70 15.44
CA ILE A 8 -17.38 -4.06 15.08
C ILE A 8 -16.45 -2.95 15.55
N ARG A 9 -15.50 -3.27 16.42
CA ARG A 9 -14.53 -2.33 16.97
C ARG A 9 -13.34 -2.18 16.05
N ALA A 10 -12.98 -0.95 15.71
CA ALA A 10 -11.84 -0.63 14.86
C ALA A 10 -10.69 -0.02 15.65
N SER A 11 -9.47 -0.56 15.49
CA SER A 11 -8.23 0.12 15.86
C SER A 11 -7.63 0.76 14.59
N ILE A 12 -7.49 2.09 14.56
CA ILE A 12 -6.85 2.81 13.46
C ILE A 12 -5.37 2.97 13.77
N VAL A 13 -4.51 2.57 12.85
CA VAL A 13 -3.05 2.69 12.93
C VAL A 13 -2.57 3.74 11.95
N VAL A 14 -1.88 4.76 12.45
CA VAL A 14 -1.19 5.80 11.67
C VAL A 14 0.30 5.69 11.97
N CYS A 15 1.13 5.44 10.92
CA CYS A 15 2.57 5.33 11.06
C CYS A 15 3.24 6.62 10.64
N VAL A 16 4.04 7.24 11.53
CA VAL A 16 4.70 8.53 11.31
C VAL A 16 6.22 8.39 11.51
N TYR A 17 7.03 9.15 10.75
CA TYR A 17 8.49 9.00 10.84
C TYR A 17 9.26 10.34 10.81
N THR A 18 8.63 11.44 10.39
CA THR A 18 9.29 12.74 10.21
C THR A 18 8.39 13.90 10.55
N ASP A 19 8.95 14.90 11.20
CA ASP A 19 8.33 16.21 11.51
C ASP A 19 8.10 17.09 10.26
N LYS A 20 8.80 16.82 9.17
CA LYS A 20 8.62 17.54 7.89
C LYS A 20 7.21 17.44 7.33
N ARG A 21 6.41 16.46 7.81
CA ARG A 21 5.01 16.22 7.44
C ARG A 21 4.03 16.54 8.55
N LEU A 22 4.41 17.34 9.53
CA LEU A 22 3.58 17.58 10.71
C LEU A 22 2.18 18.13 10.36
N SER A 23 2.07 18.98 9.34
CA SER A 23 0.77 19.48 8.86
C SER A 23 -0.11 18.37 8.27
N GLN A 24 0.48 17.44 7.53
CA GLN A 24 -0.23 16.27 6.98
C GLN A 24 -0.62 15.30 8.09
N ILE A 25 0.28 15.01 9.03
CA ILE A 25 0.01 14.16 10.20
C ILE A 25 -1.19 14.71 10.98
N ARG A 26 -1.20 16.01 11.29
CA ARG A 26 -2.34 16.67 11.97
C ARG A 26 -3.62 16.53 11.16
N ALA A 27 -3.57 16.79 9.86
CA ALA A 27 -4.74 16.65 8.98
C ALA A 27 -5.27 15.21 8.91
N ALA A 28 -4.39 14.20 8.95
CA ALA A 28 -4.76 12.79 9.03
C ALA A 28 -5.48 12.48 10.36
N LEU A 29 -4.89 12.83 11.50
CA LEU A 29 -5.47 12.60 12.83
C LEU A 29 -6.79 13.37 13.04
N ASP A 30 -6.86 14.63 12.59
CA ASP A 30 -8.10 15.41 12.61
C ASP A 30 -9.20 14.79 11.73
N SER A 31 -8.85 14.12 10.64
CA SER A 31 -9.84 13.44 9.81
C SER A 31 -10.41 12.19 10.49
N ILE A 32 -9.62 11.55 11.35
CA ILE A 32 -10.06 10.42 12.18
C ILE A 32 -11.04 10.91 13.26
N SER A 33 -10.77 12.02 13.91
CA SER A 33 -11.67 12.59 14.95
C SER A 33 -13.03 13.03 14.40
N ARG A 34 -13.13 13.29 13.09
CA ARG A 34 -14.36 13.69 12.39
C ARG A 34 -15.14 12.54 11.76
N GLN A 35 -14.84 11.27 12.09
CA GLN A 35 -15.58 10.13 11.56
C GLN A 35 -17.00 10.05 12.12
N THR A 36 -17.98 9.65 11.28
CA THR A 36 -19.39 9.44 11.69
C THR A 36 -19.53 8.34 12.74
N VAL A 37 -18.67 7.33 12.66
CA VAL A 37 -18.51 6.27 13.65
C VAL A 37 -17.15 6.44 14.32
N PRO A 38 -17.08 6.69 15.64
CA PRO A 38 -15.81 6.86 16.31
C PRO A 38 -15.02 5.55 16.32
N PRO A 39 -13.70 5.60 16.09
CA PRO A 39 -12.86 4.41 16.25
C PRO A 39 -12.85 3.96 17.73
N TRP A 40 -12.67 2.66 17.93
CA TRP A 40 -12.45 2.11 19.28
C TRP A 40 -11.09 2.54 19.85
N GLN A 41 -10.08 2.69 19.00
CA GLN A 41 -8.71 2.98 19.38
C GLN A 41 -8.01 3.70 18.23
N VAL A 42 -7.18 4.68 18.52
CA VAL A 42 -6.27 5.32 17.56
C VAL A 42 -4.85 5.13 18.06
N ILE A 43 -4.00 4.49 17.23
CA ILE A 43 -2.62 4.17 17.53
C ILE A 43 -1.74 4.95 16.57
N VAL A 44 -0.92 5.85 17.09
CA VAL A 44 0.09 6.60 16.34
C VAL A 44 1.44 5.96 16.58
N VAL A 45 1.98 5.29 15.57
CA VAL A 45 3.29 4.61 15.70
C VAL A 45 4.38 5.51 15.15
N VAL A 46 5.26 5.96 16.02
CA VAL A 46 6.40 6.82 15.67
C VAL A 46 7.62 5.97 15.32
N ASP A 47 8.09 6.06 14.08
CA ASP A 47 9.17 5.24 13.56
C ASP A 47 10.54 5.86 13.85
N HIS A 48 11.14 5.52 15.00
CA HIS A 48 12.50 5.91 15.43
C HIS A 48 12.76 7.43 15.38
N ASN A 49 11.82 8.23 15.89
CA ASN A 49 11.94 9.68 16.02
C ASN A 49 11.44 10.16 17.39
N PRO A 50 12.30 10.17 18.46
CA PRO A 50 11.88 10.54 19.80
C PRO A 50 11.28 11.96 19.91
N ALA A 51 11.83 12.94 19.20
CA ALA A 51 11.31 14.31 19.24
C ALA A 51 9.87 14.40 18.67
N LEU A 52 9.59 13.67 17.60
CA LEU A 52 8.24 13.57 17.04
C LEU A 52 7.30 12.82 17.99
N TYR A 53 7.81 11.80 18.71
CA TYR A 53 7.05 11.09 19.73
C TYR A 53 6.60 12.04 20.85
N ASP A 54 7.53 12.77 21.44
CA ASP A 54 7.24 13.69 22.55
C ASP A 54 6.22 14.76 22.14
N LEU A 55 6.37 15.29 20.92
CA LEU A 55 5.46 16.31 20.37
C LEU A 55 4.05 15.74 20.19
N LEU A 56 3.90 14.59 19.54
CA LEU A 56 2.59 14.00 19.25
C LEU A 56 1.91 13.45 20.51
N ALA A 57 2.66 12.89 21.47
CA ALA A 57 2.13 12.44 22.74
C ALA A 57 1.56 13.61 23.58
N ALA A 58 2.18 14.78 23.52
CA ALA A 58 1.67 15.99 24.19
C ALA A 58 0.46 16.59 23.45
N GLU A 59 0.44 16.55 22.12
CA GLU A 59 -0.62 17.15 21.29
C GLU A 59 -1.89 16.29 21.23
N TYR A 60 -1.75 14.96 21.30
CA TYR A 60 -2.85 13.99 21.16
C TYR A 60 -2.95 13.05 22.38
N PRO A 61 -3.27 13.55 23.59
CA PRO A 61 -3.29 12.73 24.82
C PRO A 61 -4.34 11.62 24.81
N ASP A 62 -5.38 11.74 23.97
CA ASP A 62 -6.44 10.73 23.84
C ASP A 62 -6.06 9.62 22.83
N HIS A 63 -4.90 9.70 22.19
CA HIS A 63 -4.40 8.69 21.26
C HIS A 63 -3.27 7.89 21.89
N GLU A 64 -3.17 6.63 21.49
CA GLU A 64 -2.02 5.80 21.89
C GLU A 64 -0.81 6.10 21.01
N VAL A 65 0.02 7.06 21.42
CA VAL A 65 1.28 7.36 20.76
C VAL A 65 2.34 6.39 21.27
N ILE A 66 2.92 5.59 20.38
CA ILE A 66 3.90 4.55 20.72
C ILE A 66 5.10 4.59 19.78
N SER A 67 6.26 4.19 20.29
CA SER A 67 7.46 4.02 19.47
C SER A 67 7.44 2.70 18.70
N ASN A 68 7.94 2.69 17.46
CA ASN A 68 8.13 1.46 16.70
C ASN A 68 9.06 0.50 17.44
N LYS A 69 8.59 -0.74 17.66
CA LYS A 69 9.32 -1.82 18.39
C LYS A 69 10.12 -2.75 17.46
N PHE A 70 9.93 -2.63 16.14
CA PHE A 70 10.63 -3.42 15.12
C PHE A 70 11.68 -2.57 14.40
N GLU A 71 12.28 -3.15 13.35
CA GLU A 71 13.22 -2.42 12.51
C GLU A 71 12.59 -1.17 11.89
N ARG A 72 13.42 -0.16 11.70
CA ARG A 72 13.00 1.09 11.07
C ARG A 72 12.42 0.85 9.69
N GLY A 73 11.21 1.35 9.45
CA GLY A 73 10.48 1.25 8.18
C GLY A 73 8.99 1.03 8.37
N LEU A 74 8.25 1.22 7.29
CA LEU A 74 6.78 1.22 7.32
C LEU A 74 6.19 -0.12 7.80
N SER A 75 6.75 -1.26 7.35
CA SER A 75 6.29 -2.58 7.79
C SER A 75 6.51 -2.80 9.28
N GLY A 76 7.67 -2.38 9.83
CA GLY A 76 7.96 -2.45 11.26
C GLY A 76 6.99 -1.60 12.08
N ALA A 77 6.74 -0.37 11.66
CA ALA A 77 5.79 0.52 12.32
C ALA A 77 4.36 -0.05 12.27
N ARG A 78 3.90 -0.54 11.11
CA ARG A 78 2.59 -1.19 11.00
C ARG A 78 2.49 -2.43 11.88
N ASN A 79 3.53 -3.26 11.95
CA ASN A 79 3.58 -4.44 12.81
C ASN A 79 3.50 -4.08 14.29
N THR A 80 4.15 -2.99 14.71
CA THR A 80 4.00 -2.46 16.07
C THR A 80 2.54 -2.08 16.36
N GLY A 81 1.89 -1.36 15.42
CA GLY A 81 0.48 -0.98 15.55
C GLY A 81 -0.45 -2.19 15.59
N ILE A 82 -0.20 -3.22 14.77
CA ILE A 82 -0.98 -4.47 14.80
C ILE A 82 -0.87 -5.15 16.17
N GLY A 83 0.34 -5.23 16.72
CA GLY A 83 0.57 -5.84 18.03
C GLY A 83 -0.12 -5.11 19.19
N GLN A 84 -0.41 -3.81 19.03
CA GLN A 84 -1.12 -2.99 20.02
C GLN A 84 -2.63 -2.95 19.80
N ALA A 85 -3.11 -3.30 18.61
CA ALA A 85 -4.52 -3.20 18.22
C ALA A 85 -5.41 -4.15 19.03
N ALA A 86 -6.41 -3.60 19.73
CA ALA A 86 -7.38 -4.33 20.53
C ALA A 86 -8.77 -4.48 19.84
N GLY A 87 -9.00 -3.78 18.73
CA GLY A 87 -10.23 -3.86 17.95
C GLY A 87 -10.36 -5.18 17.17
N ASP A 88 -11.55 -5.43 16.67
CA ASP A 88 -11.88 -6.59 15.85
C ASP A 88 -11.29 -6.45 14.43
N VAL A 89 -11.11 -5.18 14.00
CA VAL A 89 -10.53 -4.79 12.71
C VAL A 89 -9.38 -3.81 12.94
N VAL A 90 -8.26 -4.02 12.27
CA VAL A 90 -7.13 -3.08 12.20
C VAL A 90 -7.22 -2.32 10.90
N VAL A 91 -7.28 -1.00 11.00
CA VAL A 91 -7.43 -0.07 9.87
C VAL A 91 -6.16 0.76 9.74
N PHE A 92 -5.64 0.92 8.55
CA PHE A 92 -4.43 1.71 8.29
C PHE A 92 -4.78 2.95 7.49
N LEU A 93 -4.26 4.08 7.94
CA LEU A 93 -4.30 5.36 7.24
C LEU A 93 -2.86 5.89 7.20
N ASP A 94 -2.38 6.28 6.01
CA ASP A 94 -1.04 6.87 5.89
C ASP A 94 -1.00 8.28 6.51
N ASP A 95 0.18 8.71 6.98
CA ASP A 95 0.41 9.99 7.66
C ASP A 95 0.21 11.24 6.77
N ASP A 96 0.10 11.03 5.46
CA ASP A 96 -0.19 12.03 4.44
C ASP A 96 -1.56 11.80 3.75
N ALA A 97 -2.48 11.06 4.42
CA ALA A 97 -3.82 10.81 3.92
C ALA A 97 -4.91 11.37 4.85
N ARG A 98 -6.00 11.88 4.27
CA ARG A 98 -7.18 12.40 5.00
C ARG A 98 -8.41 11.57 4.64
N ALA A 99 -9.08 11.03 5.64
CA ALA A 99 -10.29 10.23 5.46
C ALA A 99 -11.54 11.11 5.28
N GLN A 100 -12.48 10.69 4.43
CA GLN A 100 -13.83 11.27 4.40
C GLN A 100 -14.60 10.93 5.68
N PRO A 101 -15.60 11.74 6.12
CA PRO A 101 -16.31 11.51 7.37
C PRO A 101 -16.97 10.13 7.50
N GLN A 102 -17.46 9.53 6.41
CA GLN A 102 -18.11 8.21 6.40
C GLN A 102 -17.13 7.05 6.12
N TRP A 103 -15.83 7.31 6.00
CA TRP A 103 -14.84 6.33 5.59
C TRP A 103 -14.81 5.09 6.51
N LEU A 104 -14.73 5.29 7.82
CA LEU A 104 -14.66 4.18 8.77
C LEU A 104 -15.95 3.36 8.79
N GLU A 105 -17.09 4.02 8.83
CA GLU A 105 -18.41 3.37 8.77
C GLU A 105 -18.54 2.49 7.51
N THR A 106 -18.15 3.04 6.36
CA THR A 106 -18.19 2.35 5.07
C THR A 106 -17.27 1.12 5.05
N LEU A 107 -16.05 1.23 5.57
CA LEU A 107 -15.15 0.08 5.70
C LEU A 107 -15.76 -1.00 6.60
N LEU A 108 -16.26 -0.62 7.78
CA LEU A 108 -16.77 -1.54 8.78
C LEU A 108 -18.02 -2.28 8.33
N ALA A 109 -18.88 -1.65 7.52
CA ALA A 109 -20.07 -2.29 6.97
C ALA A 109 -19.76 -3.58 6.19
N SER A 110 -18.62 -3.65 5.51
CA SER A 110 -18.21 -4.86 4.78
C SER A 110 -17.90 -6.05 5.69
N TYR A 111 -17.52 -5.82 6.94
CA TYR A 111 -17.12 -6.87 7.88
C TYR A 111 -18.29 -7.57 8.58
N HIS A 112 -19.54 -7.19 8.33
CA HIS A 112 -20.69 -7.99 8.73
C HIS A 112 -20.73 -9.34 8.00
N ASP A 113 -20.10 -9.46 6.86
CA ASP A 113 -19.84 -10.73 6.18
C ASP A 113 -18.57 -11.38 6.76
N ALA A 114 -18.72 -12.52 7.43
CA ALA A 114 -17.61 -13.23 8.06
C ALA A 114 -16.53 -13.70 7.07
N SER A 115 -16.86 -13.87 5.79
CA SER A 115 -15.89 -14.23 4.75
C SER A 115 -14.96 -13.06 4.36
N VAL A 116 -15.31 -11.82 4.69
CA VAL A 116 -14.49 -10.65 4.38
C VAL A 116 -13.37 -10.55 5.40
N LEU A 117 -12.14 -10.74 4.94
CA LEU A 117 -10.92 -10.70 5.76
C LEU A 117 -10.21 -9.35 5.68
N GLY A 118 -10.39 -8.62 4.58
CA GLY A 118 -9.81 -7.31 4.37
C GLY A 118 -10.69 -6.44 3.49
N VAL A 119 -10.61 -5.13 3.70
CA VAL A 119 -11.31 -4.11 2.91
C VAL A 119 -10.34 -2.99 2.60
N GLY A 120 -10.35 -2.53 1.36
CA GLY A 120 -9.66 -1.31 0.95
C GLY A 120 -10.59 -0.39 0.20
N GLY A 121 -10.31 0.91 0.25
CA GLY A 121 -11.12 1.91 -0.41
C GLY A 121 -10.37 2.67 -1.50
N VAL A 122 -11.01 3.71 -1.98
CA VAL A 122 -10.46 4.66 -2.95
C VAL A 122 -9.42 5.55 -2.28
N VAL A 123 -8.32 5.78 -3.00
CA VAL A 123 -7.30 6.77 -2.65
C VAL A 123 -7.26 7.82 -3.74
N LEU A 124 -7.80 8.99 -3.46
CA LEU A 124 -7.80 10.11 -4.38
C LEU A 124 -6.57 11.00 -4.17
N PRO A 125 -5.93 11.49 -5.22
CA PRO A 125 -4.79 12.39 -5.08
C PRO A 125 -5.24 13.79 -4.63
N ASP A 126 -4.60 14.31 -3.58
CA ASP A 126 -4.66 15.69 -3.13
C ASP A 126 -3.38 16.38 -3.59
N TRP A 127 -3.44 16.99 -4.77
CA TRP A 127 -2.26 17.53 -5.44
C TRP A 127 -1.79 18.84 -4.83
N SER A 128 -0.50 18.94 -4.53
CA SER A 128 0.15 20.23 -4.36
C SER A 128 0.11 21.05 -5.65
N SER A 129 0.27 22.39 -5.54
CA SER A 129 0.41 23.24 -6.73
C SER A 129 1.66 22.82 -7.55
N PRO A 130 1.62 22.81 -8.88
CA PRO A 130 0.54 23.25 -9.78
C PRO A 130 -0.52 22.18 -10.11
N GLY A 131 -0.56 21.03 -9.42
CA GLY A 131 -1.51 19.97 -9.66
C GLY A 131 -0.94 18.81 -10.47
N ARG A 132 -1.84 17.97 -11.01
CA ARG A 132 -1.46 16.79 -11.80
C ARG A 132 -0.77 17.19 -13.10
N PRO A 133 0.43 16.64 -13.39
CA PRO A 133 1.07 16.88 -14.67
C PRO A 133 0.22 16.35 -15.84
N ALA A 134 0.06 17.13 -16.92
CA ALA A 134 -0.74 16.75 -18.08
C ALA A 134 -0.21 15.46 -18.78
N TRP A 135 1.07 15.14 -18.59
CA TRP A 135 1.71 13.94 -19.12
C TRP A 135 1.47 12.68 -18.28
N LEU A 136 1.04 12.79 -17.01
CA LEU A 136 0.82 11.64 -16.13
C LEU A 136 -0.56 11.03 -16.43
N PRO A 137 -0.64 9.81 -17.01
CA PRO A 137 -1.90 9.16 -17.29
C PRO A 137 -2.55 8.60 -16.03
N GLU A 138 -3.86 8.53 -16.00
CA GLU A 138 -4.63 8.02 -14.85
C GLU A 138 -4.32 6.55 -14.55
N GLU A 139 -3.90 5.80 -15.53
CA GLU A 139 -3.45 4.43 -15.41
C GLU A 139 -2.24 4.29 -14.47
N PHE A 140 -1.42 5.33 -14.36
CA PHE A 140 -0.21 5.34 -13.54
C PHE A 140 -0.33 6.10 -12.21
N LEU A 141 -1.53 6.48 -11.76
CA LEU A 141 -1.69 7.17 -10.46
C LEU A 141 -1.22 6.33 -9.26
N TRP A 142 -1.09 5.02 -9.41
CA TRP A 142 -0.45 4.16 -8.41
C TRP A 142 1.01 4.55 -8.11
N VAL A 143 1.70 5.21 -9.04
CA VAL A 143 3.06 5.73 -8.83
C VAL A 143 3.11 6.73 -7.69
N VAL A 144 2.05 7.51 -7.50
CA VAL A 144 1.90 8.48 -6.41
C VAL A 144 1.08 7.93 -5.24
N GLY A 145 0.80 6.62 -5.22
CA GLY A 145 0.09 5.96 -4.12
C GLY A 145 -1.44 6.04 -4.20
N CYS A 146 -1.99 6.42 -5.34
CA CYS A 146 -3.42 6.66 -5.51
C CYS A 146 -4.13 5.57 -6.33
N SER A 147 -5.44 5.55 -6.24
CA SER A 147 -6.30 4.74 -7.10
C SER A 147 -6.11 5.15 -8.56
N TYR A 148 -6.15 4.17 -9.45
CA TYR A 148 -5.77 4.34 -10.84
C TYR A 148 -6.78 3.69 -11.79
N ARG A 149 -6.81 4.14 -13.01
CA ARG A 149 -7.66 3.54 -14.05
C ARG A 149 -7.27 2.08 -14.30
N GLY A 150 -8.25 1.20 -14.21
CA GLY A 150 -8.08 -0.26 -14.26
C GLY A 150 -8.35 -0.95 -12.93
N GLN A 151 -8.57 -0.20 -11.85
CA GLN A 151 -9.19 -0.73 -10.64
C GLN A 151 -10.72 -0.83 -10.84
N PRO A 152 -11.42 -1.63 -10.01
CA PRO A 152 -12.88 -1.67 -10.01
C PRO A 152 -13.50 -0.28 -9.74
N GLU A 153 -14.59 0.04 -10.42
CA GLU A 153 -15.37 1.27 -10.21
C GLU A 153 -16.53 1.04 -9.23
N VAL A 154 -16.86 -0.23 -8.99
CA VAL A 154 -17.90 -0.69 -8.06
C VAL A 154 -17.30 -1.62 -7.02
N ARG A 155 -18.07 -1.89 -5.96
CA ARG A 155 -17.67 -2.86 -4.95
C ARG A 155 -17.35 -4.22 -5.59
N ALA A 156 -16.15 -4.71 -5.34
CA ALA A 156 -15.64 -5.94 -5.97
C ALA A 156 -14.62 -6.64 -5.10
N GLU A 157 -14.41 -7.93 -5.36
CA GLU A 157 -13.29 -8.66 -4.78
C GLU A 157 -11.99 -8.29 -5.50
N VAL A 158 -10.93 -8.03 -4.73
CA VAL A 158 -9.61 -7.68 -5.24
C VAL A 158 -8.52 -8.59 -4.65
N ARG A 159 -7.34 -8.61 -5.28
CA ARG A 159 -6.19 -9.35 -4.75
C ARG A 159 -5.68 -8.71 -3.45
N ASN A 160 -5.52 -7.40 -3.44
CA ASN A 160 -5.01 -6.61 -2.31
C ASN A 160 -5.53 -5.17 -2.38
N PRO A 161 -5.65 -4.47 -1.24
CA PRO A 161 -5.95 -3.05 -1.18
C PRO A 161 -4.71 -2.20 -1.45
N ILE A 162 -4.89 -0.87 -1.52
CA ILE A 162 -3.79 0.12 -1.50
C ILE A 162 -3.43 0.41 -0.04
N GLY A 163 -2.11 0.44 0.28
CA GLY A 163 -1.61 0.58 1.64
C GLY A 163 -2.08 1.82 2.40
N ALA A 164 -2.37 2.92 1.70
CA ALA A 164 -2.85 4.17 2.29
C ALA A 164 -4.33 4.12 2.73
N ASN A 165 -5.08 3.10 2.29
CA ASN A 165 -6.51 2.90 2.61
C ASN A 165 -6.81 1.41 2.66
N MET A 166 -6.40 0.76 3.71
CA MET A 166 -6.61 -0.67 3.90
C MET A 166 -7.01 -1.02 5.32
N SER A 167 -7.74 -2.12 5.44
CA SER A 167 -8.08 -2.70 6.73
C SER A 167 -8.12 -4.21 6.64
N PHE A 168 -7.91 -4.88 7.78
CA PHE A 168 -7.99 -6.33 7.90
C PHE A 168 -8.60 -6.71 9.24
N ARG A 169 -9.30 -7.86 9.30
CA ARG A 169 -9.66 -8.44 10.59
C ARG A 169 -8.38 -8.67 11.41
N ARG A 170 -8.43 -8.42 12.70
CA ARG A 170 -7.31 -8.72 13.59
C ARG A 170 -6.92 -10.22 13.52
N SER A 171 -7.91 -11.11 13.41
CA SER A 171 -7.70 -12.54 13.22
C SER A 171 -6.97 -12.90 11.92
N ALA A 172 -6.94 -12.03 10.92
CA ALA A 172 -6.14 -12.21 9.72
C ALA A 172 -4.63 -12.19 10.02
N PHE A 173 -4.20 -11.33 10.95
CA PHE A 173 -2.80 -11.26 11.41
C PHE A 173 -2.45 -12.44 12.33
N GLU A 174 -3.39 -12.91 13.13
CA GLU A 174 -3.20 -14.13 13.94
C GLU A 174 -2.98 -15.35 13.05
N ARG A 175 -3.67 -15.43 11.91
CA ARG A 175 -3.59 -16.54 10.96
C ARG A 175 -2.41 -16.44 10.02
N ALA A 176 -2.16 -15.27 9.45
CA ALA A 176 -1.16 -15.08 8.41
C ALA A 176 0.16 -14.49 8.93
N GLY A 177 0.25 -14.08 10.19
CA GLY A 177 1.38 -13.33 10.74
C GLY A 177 1.39 -11.87 10.29
N PHE A 178 2.43 -11.14 10.63
CA PHE A 178 2.62 -9.73 10.36
C PHE A 178 3.05 -9.45 8.91
N PHE A 179 3.13 -8.16 8.54
CA PHE A 179 3.75 -7.75 7.28
C PHE A 179 5.23 -8.13 7.25
N ASN A 180 5.70 -8.57 6.09
CA ASN A 180 7.09 -8.95 5.91
C ASN A 180 7.98 -7.69 5.83
N SER A 181 8.88 -7.51 6.81
CA SER A 181 9.78 -6.35 6.88
C SER A 181 10.88 -6.34 5.80
N TRP A 182 11.12 -7.46 5.13
CA TRP A 182 12.06 -7.56 4.00
C TRP A 182 11.49 -7.03 2.68
N ILE A 183 10.19 -6.78 2.64
CA ILE A 183 9.46 -6.18 1.53
C ILE A 183 8.97 -4.81 1.99
N GLY A 184 8.98 -3.82 1.12
CA GLY A 184 8.52 -2.48 1.43
C GLY A 184 9.66 -1.49 1.71
N ARG A 185 9.31 -0.35 2.29
CA ARG A 185 10.27 0.72 2.60
C ARG A 185 11.03 0.38 3.87
N THR A 186 12.33 0.13 3.72
CA THR A 186 13.26 -0.14 4.82
C THR A 186 14.30 0.97 4.92
N ALA A 187 14.88 1.18 6.12
CA ALA A 187 15.97 2.13 6.33
C ALA A 187 17.23 1.80 5.51
N LEU A 188 17.42 0.52 5.18
CA LEU A 188 18.60 0.02 4.44
C LEU A 188 18.49 0.25 2.92
N SER A 189 17.34 0.68 2.41
CA SER A 189 17.13 0.89 0.97
C SER A 189 16.62 2.29 0.69
N SER A 190 17.41 3.08 -0.03
CA SER A 190 16.97 4.37 -0.59
C SER A 190 15.90 4.20 -1.69
N ARG A 191 15.58 2.96 -2.08
CA ARG A 191 14.59 2.66 -3.12
C ARG A 191 13.20 2.65 -2.51
N PRO A 192 12.21 3.30 -3.15
CA PRO A 192 10.82 3.31 -2.70
C PRO A 192 10.14 1.96 -3.03
N LEU A 193 10.60 0.88 -2.41
CA LEU A 193 10.00 -0.45 -2.53
C LEU A 193 8.65 -0.46 -1.81
N GLY A 194 7.77 -1.35 -2.21
CA GLY A 194 6.43 -1.53 -1.64
C GLY A 194 5.98 -2.97 -1.80
N CYS A 195 4.67 -3.20 -1.83
CA CYS A 195 4.01 -4.49 -2.01
C CYS A 195 4.03 -5.39 -0.76
N GLU A 196 4.28 -4.87 0.43
CA GLU A 196 4.10 -5.60 1.68
C GLU A 196 2.63 -6.02 1.89
N GLU A 197 1.69 -5.13 1.55
CA GLU A 197 0.25 -5.41 1.57
C GLU A 197 -0.15 -6.44 0.51
N THR A 198 0.52 -6.44 -0.63
CA THR A 198 0.28 -7.42 -1.70
C THR A 198 0.72 -8.82 -1.26
N GLU A 199 1.93 -8.94 -0.71
CA GLU A 199 2.46 -10.22 -0.19
C GLU A 199 1.55 -10.75 0.93
N PHE A 200 1.23 -9.91 1.91
CA PHE A 200 0.35 -10.27 3.01
C PHE A 200 -1.00 -10.77 2.51
N SER A 201 -1.62 -10.07 1.57
CA SER A 201 -2.92 -10.42 1.01
C SER A 201 -2.91 -11.77 0.29
N ILE A 202 -1.84 -12.06 -0.47
CA ILE A 202 -1.68 -13.36 -1.16
C ILE A 202 -1.51 -14.47 -0.12
N ARG A 203 -0.66 -14.27 0.89
CA ARG A 203 -0.41 -15.22 1.97
C ARG A 203 -1.67 -15.49 2.79
N LEU A 204 -2.42 -14.44 3.15
CA LEU A 204 -3.68 -14.53 3.87
C LEU A 204 -4.71 -15.37 3.12
N ARG A 205 -4.91 -15.09 1.83
CA ARG A 205 -5.87 -15.85 0.99
C ARG A 205 -5.48 -17.31 0.85
N ARG A 206 -4.18 -17.61 0.76
CA ARG A 206 -3.70 -19.02 0.70
C ARG A 206 -3.99 -19.77 2.01
N LEU A 207 -3.89 -19.09 3.15
CA LEU A 207 -4.15 -19.67 4.48
C LEU A 207 -5.63 -19.61 4.88
N SER A 208 -6.47 -18.97 4.07
CA SER A 208 -7.90 -18.76 4.36
C SER A 208 -8.74 -19.02 3.10
N PRO A 209 -8.90 -20.29 2.69
CA PRO A 209 -9.77 -20.63 1.57
C PRO A 209 -11.19 -20.06 1.77
N GLY A 210 -11.73 -19.40 0.76
CA GLY A 210 -13.02 -18.71 0.82
C GLY A 210 -12.97 -17.32 1.46
N GLY A 211 -11.83 -16.90 2.03
CA GLY A 211 -11.64 -15.55 2.53
C GLY A 211 -11.49 -14.54 1.42
N ARG A 212 -12.18 -13.39 1.55
CA ARG A 212 -12.25 -12.35 0.52
C ARG A 212 -11.61 -11.05 0.98
N ILE A 213 -11.03 -10.33 0.03
CA ILE A 213 -10.58 -8.95 0.20
C ILE A 213 -11.43 -8.09 -0.73
N ILE A 214 -12.10 -7.09 -0.16
CA ILE A 214 -13.09 -6.28 -0.86
C ILE A 214 -12.52 -4.88 -1.15
N TYR A 215 -12.75 -4.40 -2.35
CA TYR A 215 -12.61 -3.00 -2.71
C TYR A 215 -13.96 -2.30 -2.55
N GLU A 216 -13.99 -1.26 -1.71
CA GLU A 216 -15.17 -0.48 -1.40
C GLU A 216 -14.97 0.97 -1.89
N PRO A 217 -15.51 1.34 -3.07
CA PRO A 217 -15.24 2.64 -3.67
C PRO A 217 -15.81 3.83 -2.90
N GLN A 218 -16.74 3.61 -1.97
CA GLN A 218 -17.29 4.67 -1.15
C GLN A 218 -16.44 4.98 0.09
N ALA A 219 -15.49 4.10 0.44
CA ALA A 219 -14.53 4.36 1.50
C ALA A 219 -13.34 5.18 0.96
N VAL A 220 -13.47 6.50 1.01
CA VAL A 220 -12.55 7.42 0.31
C VAL A 220 -11.56 8.08 1.27
N VAL A 221 -10.29 8.10 0.86
CA VAL A 221 -9.24 8.94 1.45
C VAL A 221 -8.61 9.84 0.39
N TYR A 222 -8.12 11.01 0.81
CA TYR A 222 -7.35 11.94 -0.01
C TYR A 222 -5.89 11.86 0.41
N HIS A 223 -5.03 11.43 -0.49
CA HIS A 223 -3.61 11.26 -0.25
C HIS A 223 -2.84 12.45 -0.82
N HIS A 224 -2.07 13.12 0.03
CA HIS A 224 -1.26 14.28 -0.37
C HIS A 224 -0.15 13.89 -1.34
N VAL A 225 -0.13 14.54 -2.50
CA VAL A 225 0.89 14.33 -3.53
C VAL A 225 1.78 15.55 -3.62
N ASP A 226 2.96 15.44 -3.05
CA ASP A 226 4.00 16.46 -3.09
C ASP A 226 4.52 16.71 -4.51
N GLU A 227 4.90 17.96 -4.82
CA GLU A 227 5.43 18.36 -6.12
C GLU A 227 6.63 17.52 -6.58
N SER A 228 7.48 17.08 -5.65
CA SER A 228 8.63 16.22 -5.97
C SER A 228 8.25 14.90 -6.61
N ARG A 229 7.00 14.43 -6.37
CA ARG A 229 6.46 13.20 -6.98
C ARG A 229 5.90 13.42 -8.39
N THR A 230 5.83 14.64 -8.89
CA THR A 230 5.28 14.98 -10.21
C THR A 230 6.33 15.06 -11.33
N THR A 231 7.55 14.63 -11.08
CA THR A 231 8.65 14.65 -12.03
C THR A 231 8.81 13.31 -12.79
N TRP A 232 9.30 13.38 -14.03
CA TRP A 232 9.66 12.19 -14.82
C TRP A 232 10.67 11.29 -14.11
N ARG A 233 11.63 11.88 -13.40
CA ARG A 233 12.63 11.13 -12.61
C ARG A 233 11.96 10.28 -11.52
N TYR A 234 11.05 10.87 -10.76
CA TYR A 234 10.29 10.16 -9.75
C TYR A 234 9.44 9.05 -10.38
N PHE A 235 8.68 9.39 -11.43
CA PHE A 235 7.80 8.47 -12.15
C PHE A 235 8.55 7.20 -12.60
N LEU A 236 9.62 7.36 -13.39
CA LEU A 236 10.39 6.22 -13.90
C LEU A 236 11.09 5.43 -12.77
N GLY A 237 11.60 6.15 -11.77
CA GLY A 237 12.20 5.54 -10.58
C GLY A 237 11.19 4.68 -9.82
N ARG A 238 9.96 5.17 -9.64
CA ARG A 238 8.89 4.44 -8.94
C ARG A 238 8.37 3.26 -9.76
N CYS A 239 8.21 3.41 -11.08
CA CYS A 239 7.88 2.29 -11.96
C CYS A 239 8.92 1.16 -11.86
N ARG A 240 10.22 1.51 -11.89
CA ARG A 240 11.29 0.52 -11.73
C ARG A 240 11.29 -0.16 -10.37
N ALA A 241 11.06 0.61 -9.29
CA ALA A 241 10.97 0.07 -7.95
C ALA A 241 9.79 -0.90 -7.79
N GLU A 242 8.65 -0.59 -8.42
CA GLU A 242 7.49 -1.49 -8.45
C GLU A 242 7.83 -2.82 -9.12
N GLY A 243 8.51 -2.80 -10.26
CA GLY A 243 9.01 -4.02 -10.91
C GLY A 243 9.89 -4.86 -9.98
N CYS A 244 10.84 -4.23 -9.27
CA CYS A 244 11.67 -4.91 -8.28
C CYS A 244 10.82 -5.53 -7.14
N SER A 245 9.84 -4.78 -6.63
CA SER A 245 8.94 -5.27 -5.58
C SER A 245 8.13 -6.48 -6.04
N LYS A 246 7.58 -6.43 -7.26
CA LYS A 246 6.82 -7.56 -7.86
C LYS A 246 7.69 -8.79 -8.06
N ALA A 247 8.97 -8.64 -8.43
CA ALA A 247 9.89 -9.77 -8.51
C ALA A 247 10.10 -10.45 -7.14
N ARG A 248 10.21 -9.66 -6.06
CA ARG A 248 10.31 -10.20 -4.70
C ARG A 248 9.05 -10.94 -4.27
N VAL A 249 7.88 -10.34 -4.49
CA VAL A 249 6.60 -10.99 -4.20
C VAL A 249 6.43 -12.27 -5.02
N SER A 250 6.81 -12.26 -6.31
CA SER A 250 6.75 -13.45 -7.18
C SER A 250 7.58 -14.61 -6.66
N ARG A 251 8.72 -14.32 -6.03
CA ARG A 251 9.55 -15.35 -5.42
C ARG A 251 8.93 -15.96 -4.17
N LEU A 252 8.29 -15.14 -3.32
CA LEU A 252 7.69 -15.58 -2.07
C LEU A 252 6.36 -16.29 -2.26
N SER A 253 5.57 -15.81 -3.21
CA SER A 253 4.16 -16.24 -3.37
C SER A 253 3.91 -17.00 -4.67
N GLY A 254 4.92 -17.16 -5.53
CA GLY A 254 4.78 -17.69 -6.88
C GLY A 254 4.35 -16.63 -7.91
N ALA A 255 4.92 -16.68 -9.12
CA ALA A 255 4.69 -15.69 -10.17
C ALA A 255 3.21 -15.64 -10.63
N SER A 256 2.50 -16.76 -10.60
CA SER A 256 1.09 -16.79 -10.97
C SER A 256 0.24 -15.93 -10.03
N ALA A 257 0.36 -16.12 -8.73
CA ALA A 257 -0.40 -15.36 -7.73
C ALA A 257 0.04 -13.88 -7.66
N ALA A 258 1.35 -13.64 -7.80
CA ALA A 258 1.93 -12.29 -7.71
C ALA A 258 1.58 -11.39 -8.90
N LEU A 259 1.39 -11.95 -10.11
CA LEU A 259 1.27 -11.18 -11.36
C LEU A 259 -0.12 -11.26 -12.02
N THR A 260 -1.11 -11.86 -11.38
CA THR A 260 -2.46 -12.00 -11.96
C THR A 260 -3.06 -10.64 -12.32
N SER A 261 -3.08 -9.71 -11.38
CA SER A 261 -3.61 -8.36 -11.59
C SER A 261 -2.77 -7.56 -12.59
N GLU A 262 -1.45 -7.70 -12.56
CA GLU A 262 -0.52 -7.00 -13.45
C GLU A 262 -0.66 -7.46 -14.91
N ARG A 263 -0.87 -8.75 -15.13
CA ARG A 263 -1.14 -9.28 -16.50
C ARG A 263 -2.44 -8.69 -17.05
N SER A 264 -3.52 -8.73 -16.29
CA SER A 264 -4.79 -8.12 -16.69
C SER A 264 -4.63 -6.63 -16.94
N TYR A 265 -3.96 -5.91 -16.03
CA TYR A 265 -3.71 -4.48 -16.16
C TYR A 265 -2.93 -4.13 -17.44
N VAL A 266 -1.83 -4.83 -17.75
CA VAL A 266 -1.05 -4.58 -18.97
C VAL A 266 -1.85 -4.95 -20.21
N THR A 267 -2.50 -6.12 -20.21
CA THR A 267 -3.21 -6.63 -21.41
C THR A 267 -4.45 -5.78 -21.76
N TYR A 268 -5.20 -5.33 -20.77
CA TYR A 268 -6.46 -4.63 -21.05
C TYR A 268 -6.36 -3.11 -20.82
N THR A 269 -5.82 -2.67 -19.69
CA THR A 269 -5.80 -1.26 -19.31
C THR A 269 -4.76 -0.49 -20.11
N ILE A 270 -3.50 -0.95 -20.10
CA ILE A 270 -2.41 -0.23 -20.79
C ILE A 270 -2.60 -0.27 -22.32
N THR A 271 -2.99 -1.41 -22.89
CA THR A 271 -3.20 -1.49 -24.34
C THR A 271 -4.34 -0.57 -24.80
N ARG A 272 -5.45 -0.49 -24.02
CA ARG A 272 -6.56 0.43 -24.30
C ARG A 272 -6.12 1.88 -24.20
N ALA A 273 -5.34 2.23 -23.16
CA ALA A 273 -4.82 3.58 -22.98
C ALA A 273 -3.87 3.98 -24.11
N VAL A 274 -2.93 3.11 -24.50
CA VAL A 274 -2.04 3.35 -25.66
C VAL A 274 -2.83 3.59 -26.92
N ARG A 275 -3.84 2.76 -27.21
CA ARG A 275 -4.72 2.96 -28.40
C ARG A 275 -5.46 4.29 -28.33
N SER A 276 -5.97 4.68 -27.15
CA SER A 276 -6.66 5.96 -26.95
C SER A 276 -5.74 7.15 -27.23
N GLU A 277 -4.51 7.12 -26.69
CA GLU A 277 -3.55 8.21 -26.89
C GLU A 277 -3.02 8.28 -28.33
N LEU A 278 -2.85 7.14 -29.01
CA LEU A 278 -2.53 7.11 -30.45
C LEU A 278 -3.60 7.84 -31.29
N ILE A 279 -4.88 7.62 -30.98
CA ILE A 279 -5.98 8.35 -31.62
C ILE A 279 -5.96 9.84 -31.23
N GLY A 280 -5.61 10.14 -29.98
CA GLY A 280 -5.49 11.50 -29.44
C GLY A 280 -4.44 12.37 -30.14
N ILE A 281 -3.40 11.77 -30.74
CA ILE A 281 -2.37 12.50 -31.48
C ILE A 281 -2.97 13.27 -32.68
N PHE A 282 -4.07 12.80 -33.23
CA PHE A 282 -4.76 13.43 -34.38
C PHE A 282 -5.84 14.44 -33.95
N ARG A 283 -5.92 14.78 -32.65
CA ARG A 283 -6.93 15.71 -32.08
C ARG A 283 -6.25 16.97 -31.50
N PRO A 284 -7.03 18.04 -31.23
CA PRO A 284 -6.53 19.15 -30.41
C PRO A 284 -5.97 18.64 -29.07
N GLY A 285 -4.82 19.20 -28.61
CA GLY A 285 -4.13 18.70 -27.42
C GLY A 285 -3.13 17.57 -27.69
N ARG A 286 -2.73 17.36 -28.94
CA ARG A 286 -1.80 16.27 -29.36
C ARG A 286 -0.51 16.19 -28.54
N LYS A 287 0.01 17.32 -28.01
CA LYS A 287 1.23 17.33 -27.19
C LYS A 287 1.04 16.50 -25.91
N ASP A 288 -0.09 16.66 -25.25
CA ASP A 288 -0.42 15.91 -24.03
C ASP A 288 -0.58 14.42 -24.33
N SER A 289 -1.25 14.07 -25.44
CA SER A 289 -1.38 12.67 -25.88
C SER A 289 -0.03 12.03 -26.19
N ILE A 290 0.88 12.73 -26.86
CA ILE A 290 2.25 12.24 -27.11
C ILE A 290 2.98 12.01 -25.78
N MET A 291 2.89 12.95 -24.85
CA MET A 291 3.56 12.85 -23.56
C MET A 291 2.97 11.73 -22.69
N ARG A 292 1.62 11.55 -22.69
CA ARG A 292 0.98 10.42 -21.99
C ARG A 292 1.32 9.07 -22.64
N LEU A 293 1.38 9.00 -23.97
CA LEU A 293 1.84 7.80 -24.68
C LEU A 293 3.28 7.44 -24.28
N ALA A 294 4.17 8.44 -24.24
CA ALA A 294 5.53 8.23 -23.76
C ALA A 294 5.55 7.72 -22.31
N ALA A 295 4.72 8.27 -21.43
CA ALA A 295 4.60 7.81 -20.05
C ALA A 295 4.11 6.36 -19.97
N LEU A 296 3.08 5.99 -20.72
CA LEU A 296 2.56 4.61 -20.78
C LEU A 296 3.64 3.62 -21.19
N LEU A 297 4.39 3.92 -22.25
CA LEU A 297 5.43 3.03 -22.78
C LEU A 297 6.65 2.98 -21.86
N LEU A 298 7.22 4.14 -21.49
CA LEU A 298 8.43 4.22 -20.66
C LEU A 298 8.20 3.71 -19.25
N GLY A 299 7.02 3.99 -18.66
CA GLY A 299 6.63 3.49 -17.35
C GLY A 299 6.55 1.97 -17.33
N THR A 300 5.88 1.37 -18.33
CA THR A 300 5.76 -0.09 -18.46
C THR A 300 7.11 -0.74 -18.67
N LEU A 301 7.95 -0.20 -19.59
CA LEU A 301 9.31 -0.70 -19.82
C LEU A 301 10.19 -0.58 -18.57
N SER A 302 10.07 0.53 -17.83
CA SER A 302 10.82 0.74 -16.58
C SER A 302 10.45 -0.28 -15.51
N ALA A 303 9.15 -0.60 -15.37
CA ALA A 303 8.68 -1.64 -14.46
C ALA A 303 9.19 -3.02 -14.88
N ALA A 304 9.11 -3.37 -16.17
CA ALA A 304 9.63 -4.63 -16.70
C ALA A 304 11.14 -4.76 -16.47
N ALA A 305 11.90 -3.70 -16.74
CA ALA A 305 13.35 -3.68 -16.49
C ALA A 305 13.69 -3.86 -15.00
N GLY A 306 12.91 -3.26 -14.09
CA GLY A 306 13.04 -3.45 -12.65
C GLY A 306 12.82 -4.90 -12.25
N TYR A 307 11.76 -5.52 -12.78
CA TYR A 307 11.42 -6.92 -12.52
C TYR A 307 12.52 -7.88 -13.00
N ILE A 308 12.95 -7.75 -14.25
CA ILE A 308 13.98 -8.61 -14.86
C ILE A 308 15.30 -8.49 -14.09
N LYS A 309 15.73 -7.26 -13.79
CA LYS A 309 16.96 -7.02 -13.02
C LYS A 309 16.92 -7.67 -11.64
N GLU A 310 15.84 -7.51 -10.90
CA GLU A 310 15.72 -8.09 -9.56
C GLU A 310 15.69 -9.63 -9.61
N MET A 311 14.99 -10.22 -10.59
CA MET A 311 14.98 -11.68 -10.79
C MET A 311 16.39 -12.21 -11.09
N ALA A 312 17.14 -11.54 -11.96
CA ALA A 312 18.52 -11.93 -12.26
C ALA A 312 19.43 -11.87 -11.02
N LEU A 313 19.35 -10.80 -10.23
CA LEU A 313 20.11 -10.64 -8.99
C LEU A 313 19.79 -11.73 -7.96
N GLN A 314 18.53 -12.12 -7.86
CA GLN A 314 18.10 -13.18 -6.94
C GLN A 314 18.63 -14.55 -7.36
N ASN A 315 18.66 -14.84 -8.66
CA ASN A 315 19.21 -16.10 -9.18
C ASN A 315 20.72 -16.22 -8.91
N VAL A 316 21.47 -15.12 -9.07
CA VAL A 316 22.92 -15.09 -8.77
C VAL A 316 23.21 -15.35 -7.29
N ARG A 317 22.41 -14.78 -6.39
CA ARG A 317 22.57 -14.98 -4.93
C ARG A 317 22.31 -16.43 -4.48
N HIS A 318 21.58 -17.22 -5.25
CA HIS A 318 21.31 -18.63 -4.96
C HIS A 318 22.27 -19.59 -5.70
N ALA A 319 22.95 -19.11 -6.74
CA ALA A 319 23.97 -19.85 -7.47
C ALA A 319 25.38 -19.69 -6.88
N GLY A 320 25.55 -18.86 -5.84
CA GLY A 320 26.80 -18.75 -5.09
C GLY A 320 27.14 -20.08 -4.40
N PRO A 321 28.44 -20.45 -4.23
CA PRO A 321 28.85 -21.78 -3.82
C PRO A 321 28.18 -22.17 -2.48
N LEU A 322 27.56 -23.35 -2.50
CA LEU A 322 27.22 -24.10 -1.29
C LEU A 322 28.53 -24.20 -0.49
N GLY A 323 28.59 -23.44 0.60
CA GLY A 323 29.74 -23.50 1.51
C GLY A 323 30.02 -24.93 1.91
N ASP A 324 31.27 -25.25 1.87
CA ASP A 324 31.88 -26.51 2.23
C ASP A 324 31.18 -27.15 3.44
N ALA A 325 30.59 -28.32 3.17
CA ALA A 325 30.18 -29.21 4.21
C ALA A 325 31.39 -29.44 5.15
N VAL A 326 31.20 -29.07 6.39
CA VAL A 326 32.07 -29.48 7.47
C VAL A 326 32.21 -30.98 7.40
N SER A 327 33.37 -31.45 6.94
CA SER A 327 33.79 -32.83 7.08
C SER A 327 34.00 -33.07 8.57
N GLU A 328 33.11 -33.75 9.21
CA GLU A 328 33.34 -34.40 10.47
C GLU A 328 34.43 -35.45 10.28
N GLY A 329 35.61 -35.15 10.78
CA GLY A 329 36.67 -36.11 11.03
C GLY A 329 36.46 -36.71 12.41
N GLY A 330 36.21 -38.00 12.39
CA GLY A 330 35.87 -38.91 13.44
C GLY A 330 36.90 -39.09 14.56
N THR A 331 36.34 -39.71 15.49
CA THR A 331 36.79 -40.59 16.61
C THR A 331 38.31 -40.88 16.76
N PRO A 332 38.79 -41.27 17.91
CA PRO A 332 38.20 -42.29 18.78
C PRO A 332 37.71 -41.81 20.14
#